data_4142e28d616783272f94553557c19f60
#
_entry.id   4142e28d616783272f94553557c19f60
#
_cell.length_a   1.000
_cell.length_b   1.000
_cell.length_c   1.000
_cell.angle_alpha   90.00
_cell.angle_beta   90.00
_cell.angle_gamma   90.00
#
_symmetry.space_group_name_H-M   'P 1'
#
loop_
_entity.id
_entity.type
_entity.pdbx_description
1 polymer ?
#
loop_
_entity_poly.entity_id
_entity_poly.type
_entity_poly.pdbx_seq_one_letter_code
_entity_poly.pdbx_strand_id
1 'polypeptide(L)'
;LVRGQVIAAGLVSVEKPNAAQAVIIQILQEANRNANILLSEPDATPTNKEILRVTKDQIRQLIAQIKDGREYVVRIFSAGNYVRGEKQIEFFADAARNQLVFSAREVLATTTADSKNMTSEQVRQRLELVISASQFRARNAGIVEDVQIEGTFLRFVNQLQQIQQEVEVKAIAAEDTYTVGPLRVKIVALLNGKILFST
;
A
#
# COMPACT_ATOMS: atom_id res chain seq x y z
N LEU A 1 13.43 -8.67 7.25
CA LEU A 1 12.01 -8.94 6.98
C LEU A 1 11.27 -9.16 8.29
N VAL A 2 10.03 -8.67 8.35
CA VAL A 2 9.14 -8.95 9.48
C VAL A 2 7.96 -9.80 9.03
N ARG A 3 7.41 -10.60 9.92
CA ARG A 3 6.24 -11.44 9.62
C ARG A 3 5.08 -10.60 9.11
N GLY A 4 4.46 -11.03 8.00
CA GLY A 4 3.37 -10.32 7.35
C GLY A 4 3.80 -9.18 6.43
N GLN A 5 5.10 -8.89 6.34
CA GLN A 5 5.61 -7.93 5.37
C GLN A 5 5.43 -8.48 3.95
N VAL A 6 4.92 -7.65 3.05
CA VAL A 6 4.83 -7.98 1.63
C VAL A 6 6.23 -8.01 1.02
N ILE A 7 6.55 -9.10 0.36
CA ILE A 7 7.83 -9.30 -0.34
C ILE A 7 7.67 -8.99 -1.84
N ALA A 8 6.53 -9.40 -2.42
CA ALA A 8 6.14 -9.07 -3.78
C ALA A 8 4.62 -9.09 -3.91
N ALA A 9 4.10 -8.33 -4.86
CA ALA A 9 2.70 -8.36 -5.26
C ALA A 9 2.59 -8.12 -6.77
N GLY A 10 1.58 -8.73 -7.40
CA GLY A 10 1.36 -8.55 -8.82
C GLY A 10 -0.11 -8.70 -9.20
N LEU A 11 -0.54 -7.93 -10.21
CA LEU A 11 -1.84 -8.09 -10.84
C LEU A 11 -1.77 -9.27 -11.81
N VAL A 12 -2.71 -10.19 -11.68
CA VAL A 12 -2.79 -11.42 -12.48
C VAL A 12 -4.17 -11.51 -13.11
N SER A 13 -4.19 -11.60 -14.42
CA SER A 13 -5.36 -11.96 -15.20
C SER A 13 -5.02 -13.18 -16.06
N VAL A 14 -5.70 -14.29 -15.83
CA VAL A 14 -5.37 -15.56 -16.46
C VAL A 14 -6.55 -16.04 -17.31
N GLU A 15 -6.47 -15.81 -18.61
CA GLU A 15 -7.47 -16.32 -19.56
C GLU A 15 -7.33 -17.84 -19.82
N LYS A 16 -6.11 -18.38 -19.66
CA LYS A 16 -5.81 -19.81 -19.90
C LYS A 16 -5.13 -20.42 -18.68
N PRO A 17 -5.59 -21.56 -18.16
CA PRO A 17 -5.03 -22.22 -16.99
C PRO A 17 -3.51 -22.46 -17.05
N ASN A 18 -2.98 -22.75 -18.26
CA ASN A 18 -1.55 -22.97 -18.44
C ASN A 18 -0.70 -21.70 -18.27
N ALA A 19 -1.27 -20.51 -18.43
CA ALA A 19 -0.57 -19.26 -18.21
C ALA A 19 -0.46 -18.92 -16.71
N ALA A 20 -1.37 -19.40 -15.87
CA ALA A 20 -1.38 -19.14 -14.44
C ALA A 20 -0.08 -19.57 -13.74
N GLN A 21 0.43 -20.73 -14.06
CA GLN A 21 1.66 -21.25 -13.48
C GLN A 21 2.87 -20.34 -13.79
N ALA A 22 3.00 -19.91 -15.04
CA ALA A 22 4.11 -19.04 -15.46
C ALA A 22 4.09 -17.71 -14.71
N VAL A 23 2.91 -17.08 -14.59
CA VAL A 23 2.76 -15.80 -13.89
C VAL A 23 3.06 -15.94 -12.39
N ILE A 24 2.57 -17.00 -11.74
CA ILE A 24 2.87 -17.26 -10.33
C ILE A 24 4.38 -17.46 -10.12
N ILE A 25 5.04 -18.24 -10.98
CA ILE A 25 6.48 -18.45 -10.92
C ILE A 25 7.22 -17.10 -11.03
N GLN A 26 6.78 -16.23 -11.93
CA GLN A 26 7.38 -14.89 -12.10
C GLN A 26 7.26 -14.04 -10.83
N ILE A 27 6.10 -14.02 -10.18
CA ILE A 27 5.89 -13.29 -8.90
C ILE A 27 6.77 -13.89 -7.78
N LEU A 28 6.89 -15.21 -7.72
CA LEU A 28 7.77 -15.88 -6.75
C LEU A 28 9.25 -15.60 -6.99
N GLN A 29 9.68 -15.51 -8.25
CA GLN A 29 11.04 -15.08 -8.61
C GLN A 29 11.32 -13.63 -8.21
N GLU A 30 10.34 -12.74 -8.38
CA GLU A 30 10.43 -11.37 -7.91
C GLU A 30 10.49 -11.31 -6.38
N ALA A 31 9.66 -12.07 -5.68
CA ALA A 31 9.72 -12.19 -4.23
C ALA A 31 11.10 -12.69 -3.76
N ASN A 32 11.67 -13.69 -4.44
CA ASN A 32 13.01 -14.19 -4.13
C ASN A 32 14.09 -13.11 -4.32
N ARG A 33 14.02 -12.32 -5.40
CA ARG A 33 14.95 -11.20 -5.63
C ARG A 33 14.83 -10.13 -4.55
N ASN A 34 13.61 -9.71 -4.22
CA ASN A 34 13.36 -8.69 -3.21
C ASN A 34 13.82 -9.15 -1.82
N ALA A 35 13.58 -10.42 -1.48
CA ALA A 35 14.05 -11.00 -0.24
C ALA A 35 15.59 -11.05 -0.17
N ASN A 36 16.27 -11.41 -1.26
CA ASN A 36 17.74 -11.37 -1.33
C ASN A 36 18.27 -9.95 -1.08
N ILE A 37 17.68 -8.92 -1.70
CA ILE A 37 18.09 -7.52 -1.51
C ILE A 37 17.91 -7.11 -0.04
N LEU A 38 16.74 -7.41 0.55
CA LEU A 38 16.41 -7.00 1.93
C LEU A 38 17.25 -7.73 2.99
N LEU A 39 17.69 -8.95 2.71
CA LEU A 39 18.45 -9.78 3.64
C LEU A 39 19.96 -9.81 3.35
N SER A 40 20.42 -9.15 2.30
CA SER A 40 21.85 -9.00 2.01
C SER A 40 22.54 -8.12 3.05
N GLU A 41 23.81 -8.43 3.33
CA GLU A 41 24.70 -7.56 4.09
C GLU A 41 24.90 -6.22 3.33
N PRO A 42 25.16 -5.10 4.03
CA PRO A 42 25.21 -3.77 3.42
C PRO A 42 26.21 -3.66 2.26
N ASP A 43 27.32 -4.39 2.32
CA ASP A 43 28.41 -4.35 1.34
C ASP A 43 28.44 -5.59 0.42
N ALA A 44 27.45 -6.48 0.53
CA ALA A 44 27.40 -7.68 -0.28
C ALA A 44 26.74 -7.40 -1.64
N THR A 45 27.36 -7.91 -2.70
CA THR A 45 26.69 -7.93 -4.01
C THR A 45 25.43 -8.79 -3.92
N PRO A 46 24.25 -8.29 -4.31
CA PRO A 46 23.03 -9.09 -4.27
C PRO A 46 23.21 -10.38 -5.06
N THR A 47 23.05 -11.50 -4.40
CA THR A 47 23.16 -12.83 -5.04
C THR A 47 21.76 -13.26 -5.47
N ASN A 48 21.65 -13.86 -6.65
CA ASN A 48 20.39 -14.43 -7.12
C ASN A 48 20.21 -15.89 -6.59
N LYS A 49 20.47 -16.09 -5.31
CA LYS A 49 20.28 -17.40 -4.65
C LYS A 49 18.80 -17.66 -4.42
N GLU A 50 18.39 -18.90 -4.53
CA GLU A 50 17.05 -19.33 -4.14
C GLU A 50 16.99 -19.42 -2.61
N ILE A 51 16.50 -18.37 -1.95
CA ILE A 51 16.30 -18.32 -0.50
C ILE A 51 14.84 -18.53 -0.11
N LEU A 52 13.91 -18.33 -1.06
CA LEU A 52 12.47 -18.50 -0.84
C LEU A 52 12.12 -19.99 -0.98
N ARG A 53 11.65 -20.59 0.10
CA ARG A 53 11.22 -22.01 0.11
C ARG A 53 9.82 -22.14 -0.47
N VAL A 54 9.73 -22.72 -1.68
CA VAL A 54 8.47 -22.90 -2.43
C VAL A 54 8.12 -24.38 -2.51
N THR A 55 6.87 -24.73 -2.21
CA THR A 55 6.35 -26.08 -2.41
C THR A 55 5.42 -26.17 -3.61
N LYS A 56 5.34 -27.36 -4.21
CA LYS A 56 4.39 -27.59 -5.33
C LYS A 56 2.94 -27.39 -4.91
N ASP A 57 2.62 -27.64 -3.64
CA ASP A 57 1.26 -27.46 -3.13
C ASP A 57 0.88 -25.99 -3.00
N GLN A 58 1.80 -25.14 -2.56
CA GLN A 58 1.58 -23.68 -2.54
C GLN A 58 1.28 -23.14 -3.93
N ILE A 59 2.05 -23.57 -4.94
CA ILE A 59 1.80 -23.16 -6.34
C ILE A 59 0.42 -23.66 -6.80
N ARG A 60 0.07 -24.91 -6.52
CA ARG A 60 -1.24 -25.48 -6.92
C ARG A 60 -2.41 -24.75 -6.25
N GLN A 61 -2.28 -24.39 -4.98
CA GLN A 61 -3.31 -23.63 -4.25
C GLN A 61 -3.52 -22.24 -4.86
N LEU A 62 -2.45 -21.50 -5.18
CA LEU A 62 -2.54 -20.19 -5.84
C LEU A 62 -3.19 -20.31 -7.23
N ILE A 63 -2.78 -21.29 -8.04
CA ILE A 63 -3.40 -21.53 -9.35
C ILE A 63 -4.90 -21.79 -9.21
N ALA A 64 -5.31 -22.61 -8.23
CA ALA A 64 -6.70 -22.94 -7.99
C ALA A 64 -7.56 -21.69 -7.64
N GLN A 65 -6.97 -20.68 -6.99
CA GLN A 65 -7.66 -19.45 -6.62
C GLN A 65 -7.90 -18.51 -7.80
N ILE A 66 -6.97 -18.46 -8.79
CA ILE A 66 -6.97 -17.48 -9.88
C ILE A 66 -7.42 -18.02 -11.24
N LYS A 67 -7.85 -19.27 -11.31
CA LYS A 67 -8.15 -19.97 -12.58
C LYS A 67 -9.48 -19.58 -13.25
N ASP A 68 -10.29 -18.73 -12.64
CA ASP A 68 -11.63 -18.37 -13.12
C ASP A 68 -11.63 -17.25 -14.18
N GLY A 69 -10.46 -16.82 -14.65
CA GLY A 69 -10.32 -15.80 -15.69
C GLY A 69 -10.53 -14.36 -15.25
N ARG A 70 -10.69 -14.13 -13.94
CA ARG A 70 -10.83 -12.79 -13.38
C ARG A 70 -9.48 -12.20 -13.01
N GLU A 71 -9.46 -10.89 -12.73
CA GLU A 71 -8.27 -10.22 -12.22
C GLU A 71 -8.09 -10.42 -10.73
N TYR A 72 -6.87 -10.78 -10.35
CA TYR A 72 -6.46 -10.97 -8.95
C TYR A 72 -5.18 -10.21 -8.64
N VAL A 73 -5.08 -9.71 -7.43
CA VAL A 73 -3.81 -9.27 -6.83
C VAL A 73 -3.25 -10.44 -6.05
N VAL A 74 -2.17 -11.02 -6.55
CA VAL A 74 -1.42 -12.07 -5.83
C VAL A 74 -0.35 -11.40 -4.99
N ARG A 75 -0.29 -11.75 -3.69
CA ARG A 75 0.63 -11.16 -2.72
C ARG A 75 1.43 -12.24 -2.04
N ILE A 76 2.73 -12.00 -1.90
CA ILE A 76 3.68 -12.89 -1.21
C ILE A 76 4.13 -12.19 0.06
N PHE A 77 3.93 -12.82 1.20
CA PHE A 77 4.24 -12.29 2.53
C PHE A 77 5.32 -13.10 3.21
N SER A 78 6.16 -12.45 4.00
CA SER A 78 7.07 -13.11 4.92
C SER A 78 6.30 -13.89 5.97
N ALA A 79 6.59 -15.20 6.12
CA ALA A 79 5.95 -16.05 7.14
C ALA A 79 6.56 -15.87 8.53
N GLY A 80 7.77 -15.31 8.63
CA GLY A 80 8.50 -15.11 9.87
C GLY A 80 9.23 -13.79 9.94
N ASN A 81 9.92 -13.58 11.05
CA ASN A 81 10.89 -12.51 11.20
C ASN A 81 12.25 -13.06 10.80
N TYR A 82 12.92 -12.40 9.85
CA TYR A 82 14.22 -12.82 9.32
C TYR A 82 15.23 -11.67 9.41
N VAL A 83 16.45 -12.01 9.82
CA VAL A 83 17.58 -11.06 9.91
C VAL A 83 18.42 -11.13 8.63
N ARG A 84 19.35 -10.19 8.49
CA ARG A 84 20.33 -10.23 7.39
C ARG A 84 21.20 -11.47 7.49
N GLY A 85 21.58 -12.02 6.35
CA GLY A 85 22.38 -13.23 6.26
C GLY A 85 21.58 -14.53 6.32
N GLU A 86 20.26 -14.49 6.49
CA GLU A 86 19.41 -15.69 6.43
C GLU A 86 19.50 -16.35 5.06
N LYS A 87 19.71 -17.66 5.07
CA LYS A 87 19.91 -18.45 3.85
C LYS A 87 18.63 -19.03 3.27
N GLN A 88 17.56 -19.05 4.06
CA GLN A 88 16.28 -19.63 3.68
C GLN A 88 15.16 -18.95 4.44
N ILE A 89 14.11 -18.57 3.72
CA ILE A 89 12.91 -17.95 4.27
C ILE A 89 11.66 -18.71 3.84
N GLU A 90 10.66 -18.68 4.69
CA GLU A 90 9.32 -19.17 4.38
C GLU A 90 8.39 -18.00 4.07
N PHE A 91 7.38 -18.27 3.28
CA PHE A 91 6.38 -17.31 2.91
C PHE A 91 4.97 -17.89 2.99
N PHE A 92 3.98 -17.03 3.05
CA PHE A 92 2.63 -17.38 2.67
C PHE A 92 2.16 -16.45 1.54
N ALA A 93 1.19 -16.91 0.77
CA ALA A 93 0.66 -16.17 -0.35
C ALA A 93 -0.86 -16.15 -0.28
N ASP A 94 -1.45 -15.07 -0.75
CA ASP A 94 -2.88 -14.98 -0.99
C ASP A 94 -3.17 -14.39 -2.38
N ALA A 95 -4.42 -14.55 -2.82
CA ALA A 95 -4.93 -13.92 -4.03
C ALA A 95 -6.26 -13.25 -3.70
N ALA A 96 -6.30 -11.92 -3.79
CA ALA A 96 -7.51 -11.13 -3.62
C ALA A 96 -8.02 -10.66 -4.99
N ARG A 97 -9.35 -10.63 -5.19
CA ARG A 97 -9.93 -10.07 -6.42
C ARG A 97 -9.56 -8.60 -6.57
N ASN A 98 -9.18 -8.22 -7.80
CA ASN A 98 -9.01 -6.81 -8.12
C ASN A 98 -10.39 -6.18 -8.35
N GLN A 99 -10.87 -5.44 -7.36
CA GLN A 99 -12.17 -4.80 -7.38
C GLN A 99 -12.08 -3.36 -6.90
N LEU A 100 -13.05 -2.53 -7.25
CA LEU A 100 -13.16 -1.16 -6.75
C LEU A 100 -13.30 -1.19 -5.22
N VAL A 101 -12.40 -0.51 -4.52
CA VAL A 101 -12.36 -0.44 -3.05
C VAL A 101 -12.60 0.96 -2.51
N PHE A 102 -12.25 1.99 -3.29
CA PHE A 102 -12.57 3.39 -2.99
C PHE A 102 -13.03 4.09 -4.25
N SER A 103 -14.13 4.83 -4.17
CA SER A 103 -14.60 5.68 -5.25
C SER A 103 -13.92 7.05 -5.21
N ALA A 104 -13.76 7.68 -6.36
CA ALA A 104 -13.27 9.05 -6.46
C ALA A 104 -14.04 9.99 -5.52
N ARG A 105 -13.33 10.84 -4.78
CA ARG A 105 -13.84 11.77 -3.76
C ARG A 105 -14.40 11.11 -2.50
N GLU A 106 -14.30 9.80 -2.32
CA GLU A 106 -14.66 9.16 -1.07
C GLU A 106 -13.81 9.71 0.07
N VAL A 107 -14.46 10.07 1.19
CA VAL A 107 -13.78 10.60 2.37
C VAL A 107 -13.14 9.44 3.13
N LEU A 108 -11.82 9.49 3.27
CA LEU A 108 -11.01 8.47 3.93
C LEU A 108 -10.82 8.75 5.41
N ALA A 109 -10.59 10.01 5.75
CA ALA A 109 -10.42 10.49 7.12
C ALA A 109 -10.77 11.98 7.21
N THR A 110 -11.14 12.41 8.41
CA THR A 110 -11.50 13.80 8.69
C THR A 110 -10.87 14.23 10.01
N THR A 111 -10.43 15.48 10.08
CA THR A 111 -9.99 16.15 11.31
C THR A 111 -10.38 17.64 11.25
N THR A 112 -10.14 18.37 12.33
CA THR A 112 -10.19 19.82 12.36
C THR A 112 -8.81 20.39 12.67
N ALA A 113 -8.52 21.57 12.14
CA ALA A 113 -7.31 22.31 12.44
C ALA A 113 -7.67 23.78 12.70
N ASP A 114 -7.20 24.30 13.81
CA ASP A 114 -7.41 25.70 14.24
C ASP A 114 -6.04 26.35 14.46
N SER A 115 -5.54 27.01 13.42
CA SER A 115 -4.22 27.64 13.44
C SER A 115 -4.15 28.87 14.39
N LYS A 116 -5.28 29.36 14.88
CA LYS A 116 -5.32 30.41 15.89
C LYS A 116 -4.99 29.87 17.28
N ASN A 117 -5.47 28.66 17.61
CA ASN A 117 -5.39 28.08 18.94
C ASN A 117 -4.42 26.87 19.02
N MET A 118 -3.88 26.42 17.88
CA MET A 118 -2.92 25.33 17.79
C MET A 118 -1.55 25.82 17.35
N THR A 119 -0.50 25.19 17.87
CA THR A 119 0.86 25.39 17.36
C THR A 119 1.01 24.73 15.98
N SER A 120 2.00 25.16 15.22
CA SER A 120 2.34 24.55 13.92
C SER A 120 2.57 23.04 14.02
N GLU A 121 3.18 22.61 15.12
CA GLU A 121 3.42 21.18 15.39
C GLU A 121 2.12 20.42 15.64
N GLN A 122 1.19 20.98 16.39
CA GLN A 122 -0.12 20.37 16.61
C GLN A 122 -0.94 20.26 15.33
N VAL A 123 -0.90 21.29 14.48
CA VAL A 123 -1.54 21.25 13.14
C VAL A 123 -0.92 20.12 12.29
N ARG A 124 0.41 20.02 12.27
CA ARG A 124 1.12 18.96 11.52
C ARG A 124 0.73 17.57 12.00
N GLN A 125 0.70 17.35 13.32
CA GLN A 125 0.29 16.08 13.93
C GLN A 125 -1.15 15.68 13.54
N ARG A 126 -2.07 16.64 13.47
CA ARG A 126 -3.45 16.39 13.00
C ARG A 126 -3.48 15.90 11.57
N LEU A 127 -2.67 16.48 10.69
CA LEU A 127 -2.58 16.06 9.29
C LEU A 127 -1.92 14.68 9.16
N GLU A 128 -0.89 14.40 9.93
CA GLU A 128 -0.25 13.07 9.97
C GLU A 128 -1.22 11.98 10.42
N LEU A 129 -2.10 12.27 11.39
CA LEU A 129 -3.16 11.34 11.80
C LEU A 129 -4.15 11.04 10.67
N VAL A 130 -4.53 12.05 9.88
CA VAL A 130 -5.42 11.87 8.71
C VAL A 130 -4.77 10.98 7.65
N ILE A 131 -3.47 11.17 7.39
CA ILE A 131 -2.70 10.34 6.46
C ILE A 131 -2.61 8.90 6.98
N SER A 132 -2.26 8.73 8.26
CA SER A 132 -2.15 7.41 8.90
C SER A 132 -3.48 6.66 8.91
N ALA A 133 -4.59 7.35 9.14
CA ALA A 133 -5.94 6.77 9.07
C ALA A 133 -6.28 6.34 7.63
N SER A 134 -5.90 7.14 6.63
CA SER A 134 -6.06 6.78 5.21
C SER A 134 -5.24 5.55 4.84
N GLN A 135 -3.99 5.47 5.31
CA GLN A 135 -3.12 4.30 5.13
C GLN A 135 -3.71 3.04 5.78
N PHE A 136 -4.27 3.17 6.99
CA PHE A 136 -4.93 2.07 7.67
C PHE A 136 -6.15 1.55 6.89
N ARG A 137 -6.98 2.46 6.35
CA ARG A 137 -8.13 2.09 5.50
C ARG A 137 -7.68 1.39 4.22
N ALA A 138 -6.62 1.90 3.56
CA ALA A 138 -6.05 1.29 2.36
C ALA A 138 -5.60 -0.15 2.62
N ARG A 139 -4.87 -0.39 3.70
CA ARG A 139 -4.42 -1.73 4.09
C ARG A 139 -5.57 -2.67 4.41
N ASN A 140 -6.60 -2.19 5.12
CA ASN A 140 -7.81 -3.00 5.41
C ASN A 140 -8.60 -3.35 4.14
N ALA A 141 -8.55 -2.50 3.11
CA ALA A 141 -9.13 -2.77 1.79
C ALA A 141 -8.26 -3.71 0.93
N GLY A 142 -7.10 -4.13 1.44
CA GLY A 142 -6.20 -5.05 0.76
C GLY A 142 -5.16 -4.39 -0.15
N ILE A 143 -5.07 -3.06 -0.16
CA ILE A 143 -4.03 -2.34 -0.90
C ILE A 143 -2.71 -2.52 -0.16
N VAL A 144 -1.69 -2.96 -0.90
CA VAL A 144 -0.38 -3.29 -0.35
C VAL A 144 0.53 -2.07 -0.30
N GLU A 145 0.45 -1.22 -1.32
CA GLU A 145 1.28 -0.04 -1.45
C GLU A 145 0.90 1.03 -0.42
N ASP A 146 1.87 1.87 -0.11
CA ASP A 146 1.62 3.03 0.73
C ASP A 146 0.77 4.07 -0.01
N VAL A 147 -0.03 4.80 0.76
CA VAL A 147 -0.85 5.90 0.26
C VAL A 147 0.04 6.96 -0.38
N GLN A 148 -0.32 7.39 -1.58
CA GLN A 148 0.35 8.46 -2.31
C GLN A 148 -0.42 9.76 -2.15
N ILE A 149 0.21 10.78 -1.58
CA ILE A 149 -0.41 12.11 -1.43
C ILE A 149 -0.20 12.88 -2.72
N GLU A 150 -1.29 13.32 -3.36
CA GLU A 150 -1.20 14.23 -4.50
C GLU A 150 -0.82 15.64 -4.05
N GLY A 151 0.00 16.30 -4.86
CA GLY A 151 0.42 17.67 -4.66
C GLY A 151 1.50 17.85 -3.59
N THR A 152 1.60 19.05 -3.03
CA THR A 152 2.66 19.41 -2.10
C THR A 152 2.11 19.58 -0.68
N PHE A 153 2.36 18.57 0.15
CA PHE A 153 1.94 18.57 1.56
C PHE A 153 2.45 19.79 2.35
N LEU A 154 3.70 20.16 2.16
CA LEU A 154 4.30 21.33 2.84
C LEU A 154 3.58 22.63 2.47
N ARG A 155 3.22 22.82 1.19
CA ARG A 155 2.45 23.97 0.74
C ARG A 155 1.07 24.02 1.43
N PHE A 156 0.40 22.89 1.53
CA PHE A 156 -0.88 22.76 2.21
C PHE A 156 -0.78 23.18 3.68
N VAL A 157 0.22 22.67 4.41
CA VAL A 157 0.49 23.06 5.81
C VAL A 157 0.68 24.56 5.95
N ASN A 158 1.52 25.17 5.08
CA ASN A 158 1.78 26.62 5.09
C ASN A 158 0.51 27.45 4.83
N GLN A 159 -0.34 27.04 3.89
CA GLN A 159 -1.62 27.71 3.62
C GLN A 159 -2.56 27.59 4.82
N LEU A 160 -2.62 26.42 5.45
CA LEU A 160 -3.47 26.17 6.61
C LEU A 160 -3.09 27.06 7.79
N GLN A 161 -1.80 27.29 8.00
CA GLN A 161 -1.29 28.18 9.08
C GLN A 161 -1.66 29.63 8.91
N GLN A 162 -1.97 30.08 7.69
CA GLN A 162 -2.39 31.46 7.41
C GLN A 162 -3.87 31.71 7.74
N ILE A 163 -4.66 30.64 7.92
CA ILE A 163 -6.08 30.75 8.24
C ILE A 163 -6.26 30.85 9.75
N GLN A 164 -6.68 32.03 10.23
CA GLN A 164 -6.83 32.32 11.67
C GLN A 164 -8.20 31.89 12.22
N GLN A 165 -8.67 30.71 11.82
CA GLN A 165 -9.94 30.12 12.26
C GLN A 165 -9.91 28.59 12.09
N GLU A 166 -10.82 27.90 12.78
CA GLU A 166 -10.97 26.47 12.66
C GLU A 166 -11.50 26.10 11.26
N VAL A 167 -10.84 25.11 10.65
CA VAL A 167 -11.24 24.52 9.36
C VAL A 167 -11.34 23.01 9.49
N GLU A 168 -12.25 22.43 8.72
CA GLU A 168 -12.32 20.99 8.54
C GLU A 168 -11.28 20.55 7.52
N VAL A 169 -10.55 19.47 7.81
CA VAL A 169 -9.58 18.89 6.89
C VAL A 169 -9.99 17.46 6.60
N LYS A 170 -10.11 17.13 5.32
CA LYS A 170 -10.45 15.79 4.84
C LYS A 170 -9.35 15.23 3.96
N ALA A 171 -9.06 13.95 4.13
CA ALA A 171 -8.38 13.15 3.12
C ALA A 171 -9.46 12.47 2.26
N ILE A 172 -9.37 12.63 0.96
CA ILE A 172 -10.30 12.04 -0.01
C ILE A 172 -9.53 11.21 -1.03
N ALA A 173 -10.14 10.15 -1.54
CA ALA A 173 -9.60 9.42 -2.68
C ALA A 173 -9.57 10.34 -3.91
N ALA A 174 -8.42 10.49 -4.55
CA ALA A 174 -8.26 11.38 -5.70
C ALA A 174 -8.98 10.83 -6.95
N GLU A 175 -9.02 9.51 -7.06
CA GLU A 175 -9.60 8.75 -8.16
C GLU A 175 -10.19 7.42 -7.68
N ASP A 176 -10.92 6.74 -8.56
CA ASP A 176 -11.37 5.37 -8.31
C ASP A 176 -10.17 4.47 -8.10
N THR A 177 -10.14 3.75 -6.96
CA THR A 177 -9.02 2.91 -6.57
C THR A 177 -9.44 1.46 -6.45
N TYR A 178 -8.70 0.59 -7.11
CA TYR A 178 -8.90 -0.86 -7.07
C TYR A 178 -7.95 -1.52 -6.06
N THR A 179 -8.19 -2.79 -5.75
CA THR A 179 -7.38 -3.56 -4.77
C THR A 179 -5.88 -3.58 -5.11
N VAL A 180 -5.52 -3.52 -6.40
CA VAL A 180 -4.12 -3.43 -6.84
C VAL A 180 -3.43 -2.16 -6.33
N GLY A 181 -4.16 -1.07 -6.09
CA GLY A 181 -3.62 0.22 -5.67
C GLY A 181 -2.85 0.96 -6.78
N PRO A 182 -2.03 1.95 -6.41
CA PRO A 182 -1.97 2.61 -5.10
C PRO A 182 -3.20 3.48 -4.80
N LEU A 183 -3.50 3.72 -3.53
CA LEU A 183 -4.50 4.72 -3.15
C LEU A 183 -3.86 6.11 -3.23
N ARG A 184 -4.34 6.93 -4.16
CA ARG A 184 -3.96 8.35 -4.26
C ARG A 184 -4.91 9.18 -3.43
N VAL A 185 -4.35 10.02 -2.58
CA VAL A 185 -5.09 10.84 -1.61
C VAL A 185 -4.84 12.32 -1.86
N LYS A 186 -5.93 13.07 -1.91
CA LYS A 186 -5.92 14.53 -1.88
C LYS A 186 -6.38 15.01 -0.52
N ILE A 187 -5.65 15.94 0.08
CA ILE A 187 -6.05 16.57 1.34
C ILE A 187 -6.73 17.88 0.99
N VAL A 188 -7.91 18.12 1.53
CA VAL A 188 -8.72 19.32 1.28
C VAL A 188 -9.02 20.03 2.60
N ALA A 189 -8.92 21.36 2.59
CA ALA A 189 -9.35 22.21 3.69
C ALA A 189 -10.71 22.84 3.36
N LEU A 190 -11.67 22.74 4.28
CA LEU A 190 -13.01 23.23 4.10
C LEU A 190 -13.38 24.23 5.21
N LEU A 191 -14.09 25.29 4.83
CA LEU A 191 -14.74 26.20 5.75
C LEU A 191 -16.22 26.28 5.41
N ASN A 192 -17.08 26.00 6.39
CA ASN A 192 -18.54 25.97 6.19
C ASN A 192 -18.96 25.09 5.00
N GLY A 193 -18.30 23.95 4.80
CA GLY A 193 -18.57 22.99 3.73
C GLY A 193 -18.02 23.38 2.35
N LYS A 194 -17.35 24.54 2.21
CA LYS A 194 -16.71 24.96 0.96
C LYS A 194 -15.22 24.69 0.99
N ILE A 195 -14.70 24.08 -0.08
CA ILE A 195 -13.25 23.85 -0.24
C ILE A 195 -12.56 25.20 -0.39
N LEU A 196 -11.59 25.47 0.48
CA LEU A 196 -10.71 26.63 0.41
C LEU A 196 -9.51 26.36 -0.51
N PHE A 197 -8.85 25.23 -0.29
CA PHE A 197 -7.70 24.76 -1.07
C PHE A 197 -7.49 23.24 -0.83
N SER A 198 -6.60 22.68 -1.62
CA SER A 198 -6.20 21.27 -1.54
C SER A 198 -4.70 21.10 -1.79
N THR A 199 -4.17 19.92 -1.44
CA THR A 199 -2.85 19.50 -1.88
C THR A 199 -2.77 19.36 -3.37
#